data_728c6f30fff2faca58d22cd0bf227dd7
#
_entry.id   728c6f30fff2faca58d22cd0bf227dd7
#
_cell.length_a   1.000
_cell.length_b   1.000
_cell.length_c   1.000
_cell.angle_alpha   90.00
_cell.angle_beta   90.00
_cell.angle_gamma   90.00
#
_symmetry.space_group_name_H-M   'P 1'
#
loop_
_entity.id
_entity.type
_entity.pdbx_description
1 polymer ?
#
loop_
_entity_poly.entity_id
_entity_poly.type
_entity_poly.pdbx_seq_one_letter_code
_entity_poly.pdbx_strand_id
1 'polypeptide(L)'
;LLFADEPAFAAAVAELERDFVDELGFSLRGVLAGGEPVEGSVRVQSVLVGLQLALTALWRSYGVEPDAVIGHSMGEVSAAVVAGALTAAEGLRVIAARSRLMAGLADKGAVALLELDAVATEALIAGYPGLTVSVYSSPRHTVVAGPAESVDALIAAAREQNIFARRVNMEVASHTALMDPILGELRTALAGLSPRAPRIPVFGTVENADAARRFDADYWVANVRNPVRFSQAVAAAGAEHGTFIEISPHPVLTRAVSETLEFFD
;
A
#
# COMPACT_ATOMS: atom_id res chain seq x y z
N LEU A 1 -1.04 15.98 21.43
CA LEU A 1 -0.03 16.16 20.40
C LEU A 1 -0.67 16.68 19.11
N LEU A 2 -0.65 16.01 17.94
CA LEU A 2 -1.15 16.58 16.67
C LEU A 2 -2.55 17.24 16.76
N PHE A 3 -3.50 16.67 17.50
CA PHE A 3 -4.82 17.28 17.66
C PHE A 3 -4.83 18.60 18.44
N ALA A 4 -3.89 18.78 19.38
CA ALA A 4 -3.82 19.98 20.20
C ALA A 4 -2.97 21.06 19.54
N ASP A 5 -1.92 20.64 18.81
CA ASP A 5 -0.87 21.52 18.36
C ASP A 5 -1.03 21.92 16.89
N GLU A 6 -1.79 21.10 16.10
CA GLU A 6 -1.93 21.26 14.65
C GLU A 6 -3.40 21.39 14.22
N PRO A 7 -3.95 22.60 14.14
CA PRO A 7 -5.35 22.83 13.79
C PRO A 7 -5.74 22.26 12.41
N ALA A 8 -4.83 22.31 11.42
CA ALA A 8 -5.07 21.77 10.09
C ALA A 8 -5.26 20.23 10.09
N PHE A 9 -4.46 19.51 10.91
CA PHE A 9 -4.64 18.09 11.11
C PHE A 9 -5.98 17.78 11.78
N ALA A 10 -6.33 18.49 12.84
CA ALA A 10 -7.59 18.30 13.55
C ALA A 10 -8.81 18.57 12.65
N ALA A 11 -8.75 19.62 11.81
CA ALA A 11 -9.79 19.94 10.85
C ALA A 11 -9.94 18.83 9.79
N ALA A 12 -8.84 18.36 9.22
CA ALA A 12 -8.86 17.28 8.23
C ALA A 12 -9.47 15.98 8.80
N VAL A 13 -9.13 15.62 10.04
CA VAL A 13 -9.78 14.47 10.70
C VAL A 13 -11.28 14.69 10.88
N ALA A 14 -11.69 15.92 11.24
CA ALA A 14 -13.10 16.24 11.40
C ALA A 14 -13.88 16.19 10.06
N GLU A 15 -13.26 16.59 8.96
CA GLU A 15 -13.84 16.47 7.61
C GLU A 15 -14.04 15.01 7.18
N LEU A 16 -13.10 14.11 7.54
CA LEU A 16 -13.17 12.68 7.24
C LEU A 16 -14.16 11.92 8.12
N GLU A 17 -14.55 12.48 9.27
CA GLU A 17 -15.29 11.76 10.31
C GLU A 17 -16.60 11.17 9.81
N ARG A 18 -17.37 11.94 9.04
CA ARG A 18 -18.64 11.47 8.48
C ARG A 18 -18.44 10.28 7.56
N ASP A 19 -17.48 10.37 6.64
CA ASP A 19 -17.19 9.31 5.68
C ASP A 19 -16.71 8.03 6.41
N PHE A 20 -15.93 8.19 7.49
CA PHE A 20 -15.52 7.06 8.34
C PHE A 20 -16.70 6.37 9.02
N VAL A 21 -17.63 7.13 9.58
CA VAL A 21 -18.80 6.56 10.22
C VAL A 21 -19.71 5.88 9.19
N ASP A 22 -19.95 6.52 8.05
CA ASP A 22 -20.84 6.02 7.01
C ASP A 22 -20.30 4.75 6.31
N GLU A 23 -18.98 4.72 5.97
CA GLU A 23 -18.39 3.62 5.21
C GLU A 23 -17.81 2.49 6.09
N LEU A 24 -17.40 2.80 7.30
CA LEU A 24 -16.65 1.89 8.17
C LEU A 24 -17.33 1.60 9.52
N GLY A 25 -18.27 2.42 9.95
CA GLY A 25 -19.04 2.25 11.17
C GLY A 25 -18.29 2.62 12.46
N PHE A 26 -17.17 3.37 12.37
CA PHE A 26 -16.43 3.85 13.54
C PHE A 26 -15.87 5.25 13.36
N SER A 27 -15.55 5.92 14.46
CA SER A 27 -15.01 7.28 14.51
C SER A 27 -13.48 7.26 14.34
N LEU A 28 -12.95 7.94 13.29
CA LEU A 28 -11.51 8.15 13.13
C LEU A 28 -10.96 8.97 14.29
N ARG A 29 -11.65 10.05 14.66
CA ARG A 29 -11.26 10.91 15.79
C ARG A 29 -11.26 10.14 17.10
N GLY A 30 -12.26 9.30 17.33
CA GLY A 30 -12.35 8.46 18.52
C GLY A 30 -11.14 7.54 18.66
N VAL A 31 -10.73 6.90 17.58
CA VAL A 31 -9.53 6.05 17.55
C VAL A 31 -8.26 6.85 17.80
N LEU A 32 -8.04 7.94 17.05
CA LEU A 32 -6.79 8.71 17.14
C LEU A 32 -6.64 9.48 18.45
N ALA A 33 -7.74 9.97 19.04
CA ALA A 33 -7.72 10.71 20.30
C ALA A 33 -7.82 9.79 21.53
N GLY A 34 -8.50 8.65 21.41
CA GLY A 34 -8.77 7.74 22.51
C GLY A 34 -7.56 6.92 22.96
N GLY A 35 -6.53 6.80 22.11
CA GLY A 35 -5.35 5.97 22.38
C GLY A 35 -5.67 4.47 22.48
N GLU A 36 -6.82 4.05 21.95
CA GLU A 36 -7.22 2.66 21.89
C GLU A 36 -6.31 1.89 20.91
N PRO A 37 -5.96 0.63 21.19
CA PRO A 37 -5.26 -0.22 20.25
C PRO A 37 -6.04 -0.32 18.92
N VAL A 38 -5.33 -0.17 17.81
CA VAL A 38 -5.90 -0.35 16.48
C VAL A 38 -5.61 -1.78 16.05
N GLU A 39 -6.60 -2.65 16.19
CA GLU A 39 -6.47 -4.08 15.93
C GLU A 39 -7.32 -4.53 14.75
N GLY A 40 -6.86 -5.58 14.08
CA GLY A 40 -7.50 -6.17 12.90
C GLY A 40 -7.23 -5.38 11.62
N SER A 41 -7.05 -6.12 10.52
CA SER A 41 -6.63 -5.59 9.22
C SER A 41 -7.54 -4.47 8.71
N VAL A 42 -8.86 -4.59 8.89
CA VAL A 42 -9.84 -3.59 8.44
C VAL A 42 -9.59 -2.24 9.12
N ARG A 43 -9.48 -2.27 10.46
CA ARG A 43 -9.34 -1.03 11.24
C ARG A 43 -7.96 -0.40 11.04
N VAL A 44 -6.91 -1.21 11.02
CA VAL A 44 -5.53 -0.75 10.78
C VAL A 44 -5.41 -0.05 9.43
N GLN A 45 -5.85 -0.68 8.34
CA GLN A 45 -5.72 -0.13 7.00
C GLN A 45 -6.56 1.15 6.83
N SER A 46 -7.78 1.17 7.35
CA SER A 46 -8.66 2.34 7.24
C SER A 46 -8.11 3.53 8.04
N VAL A 47 -7.65 3.30 9.27
CA VAL A 47 -7.04 4.36 10.10
C VAL A 47 -5.76 4.89 9.45
N LEU A 48 -4.93 4.03 8.83
CA LEU A 48 -3.75 4.47 8.09
C LEU A 48 -4.11 5.39 6.92
N VAL A 49 -5.14 5.05 6.14
CA VAL A 49 -5.62 5.93 5.05
C VAL A 49 -6.09 7.27 5.61
N GLY A 50 -6.92 7.28 6.65
CA GLY A 50 -7.37 8.52 7.27
C GLY A 50 -6.23 9.38 7.81
N LEU A 51 -5.25 8.74 8.46
CA LEU A 51 -4.06 9.41 8.97
C LEU A 51 -3.21 9.99 7.84
N GLN A 52 -3.00 9.27 6.75
CA GLN A 52 -2.27 9.75 5.57
C GLN A 52 -2.94 10.97 4.94
N LEU A 53 -4.26 10.95 4.81
CA LEU A 53 -5.02 12.10 4.29
C LEU A 53 -4.92 13.33 5.22
N ALA A 54 -5.05 13.12 6.53
CA ALA A 54 -4.91 14.21 7.51
C ALA A 54 -3.49 14.77 7.57
N LEU A 55 -2.46 13.93 7.50
CA LEU A 55 -1.06 14.36 7.42
C LEU A 55 -0.76 15.10 6.11
N THR A 56 -1.36 14.69 4.99
CA THR A 56 -1.24 15.43 3.72
C THR A 56 -1.84 16.83 3.84
N ALA A 57 -3.01 16.96 4.49
CA ALA A 57 -3.62 18.26 4.75
C ALA A 57 -2.73 19.14 5.67
N LEU A 58 -2.07 18.54 6.64
CA LEU A 58 -1.10 19.23 7.49
C LEU A 58 0.10 19.76 6.68
N TRP A 59 0.72 18.95 5.83
CA TRP A 59 1.79 19.40 4.94
C TRP A 59 1.35 20.54 4.03
N ARG A 60 0.15 20.45 3.47
CA ARG A 60 -0.45 21.53 2.67
C ARG A 60 -0.61 22.82 3.45
N SER A 61 -0.98 22.75 4.72
CA SER A 61 -1.10 23.94 5.57
C SER A 61 0.24 24.65 5.81
N TYR A 62 1.35 23.94 5.66
CA TYR A 62 2.71 24.49 5.68
C TYR A 62 3.20 24.98 4.31
N GLY A 63 2.33 24.94 3.28
CA GLY A 63 2.67 25.36 1.93
C GLY A 63 3.40 24.30 1.10
N VAL A 64 3.44 23.04 1.56
CA VAL A 64 4.02 21.93 0.81
C VAL A 64 2.93 21.23 0.00
N GLU A 65 2.97 21.41 -1.32
CA GLU A 65 2.06 20.73 -2.24
C GLU A 65 2.82 19.64 -3.00
N PRO A 66 2.23 18.45 -3.18
CA PRO A 66 2.87 17.40 -3.97
C PRO A 66 2.77 17.70 -5.47
N ASP A 67 3.90 17.64 -6.18
CA ASP A 67 3.94 17.69 -7.64
C ASP A 67 3.53 16.35 -8.27
N ALA A 68 3.72 15.26 -7.51
CA ALA A 68 3.31 13.90 -7.88
C ALA A 68 3.07 13.05 -6.63
N VAL A 69 2.44 11.90 -6.79
CA VAL A 69 2.24 10.94 -5.71
C VAL A 69 2.61 9.52 -6.13
N ILE A 70 3.11 8.74 -5.17
CA ILE A 70 3.33 7.29 -5.28
C ILE A 70 2.58 6.63 -4.14
N GLY A 71 1.89 5.52 -4.40
CA GLY A 71 1.29 4.69 -3.37
C GLY A 71 1.92 3.30 -3.35
N HIS A 72 2.17 2.75 -2.18
CA HIS A 72 2.61 1.36 -2.02
C HIS A 72 1.42 0.50 -1.60
N SER A 73 0.97 -0.42 -2.47
CA SER A 73 -0.17 -1.30 -2.18
C SER A 73 -1.42 -0.49 -1.75
N MET A 74 -1.88 -0.65 -0.52
CA MET A 74 -2.99 0.13 0.04
C MET A 74 -2.76 1.64 0.01
N GLY A 75 -1.52 2.08 0.03
CA GLY A 75 -1.18 3.51 -0.08
C GLY A 75 -1.57 4.14 -1.40
N GLU A 76 -1.84 3.36 -2.45
CA GLU A 76 -2.41 3.88 -3.70
C GLU A 76 -3.83 4.43 -3.51
N VAL A 77 -4.58 3.97 -2.49
CA VAL A 77 -5.88 4.54 -2.15
C VAL A 77 -5.73 5.99 -1.70
N SER A 78 -4.82 6.24 -0.76
CA SER A 78 -4.50 7.61 -0.33
C SER A 78 -3.95 8.46 -1.46
N ALA A 79 -3.05 7.90 -2.28
CA ALA A 79 -2.50 8.58 -3.46
C ALA A 79 -3.60 8.98 -4.47
N ALA A 80 -4.55 8.10 -4.75
CA ALA A 80 -5.68 8.38 -5.65
C ALA A 80 -6.59 9.49 -5.10
N VAL A 81 -6.83 9.53 -3.79
CA VAL A 81 -7.61 10.60 -3.14
C VAL A 81 -6.83 11.93 -3.18
N VAL A 82 -5.55 11.92 -2.80
CA VAL A 82 -4.69 13.12 -2.82
C VAL A 82 -4.55 13.69 -4.22
N ALA A 83 -4.45 12.84 -5.23
CA ALA A 83 -4.42 13.24 -6.64
C ALA A 83 -5.78 13.72 -7.17
N GLY A 84 -6.86 13.56 -6.42
CA GLY A 84 -8.22 13.96 -6.80
C GLY A 84 -8.91 12.99 -7.77
N ALA A 85 -8.36 11.81 -7.97
CA ALA A 85 -8.96 10.74 -8.77
C ALA A 85 -10.15 10.08 -8.07
N LEU A 86 -10.12 9.99 -6.74
CA LEU A 86 -11.22 9.56 -5.89
C LEU A 86 -11.59 10.64 -4.88
N THR A 87 -12.83 10.62 -4.42
CA THR A 87 -13.24 11.31 -3.19
C THR A 87 -12.75 10.54 -1.96
N ALA A 88 -12.71 11.17 -0.79
CA ALA A 88 -12.37 10.48 0.46
C ALA A 88 -13.33 9.31 0.73
N ALA A 89 -14.64 9.50 0.56
CA ALA A 89 -15.64 8.44 0.71
C ALA A 89 -15.38 7.25 -0.24
N GLU A 90 -15.06 7.51 -1.52
CA GLU A 90 -14.71 6.45 -2.46
C GLU A 90 -13.43 5.71 -2.05
N GLY A 91 -12.39 6.43 -1.59
CA GLY A 91 -11.18 5.83 -1.06
C GLY A 91 -11.44 4.95 0.17
N LEU A 92 -12.27 5.42 1.10
CA LEU A 92 -12.68 4.64 2.28
C LEU A 92 -13.51 3.41 1.90
N ARG A 93 -14.38 3.51 0.89
CA ARG A 93 -15.09 2.34 0.35
C ARG A 93 -14.13 1.31 -0.24
N VAL A 94 -13.12 1.74 -0.99
CA VAL A 94 -12.08 0.84 -1.51
C VAL A 94 -11.37 0.12 -0.38
N ILE A 95 -10.88 0.87 0.63
CA ILE A 95 -10.12 0.27 1.72
C ILE A 95 -10.98 -0.63 2.60
N ALA A 96 -12.25 -0.28 2.84
CA ALA A 96 -13.20 -1.10 3.58
C ALA A 96 -13.48 -2.43 2.87
N ALA A 97 -13.78 -2.39 1.56
CA ALA A 97 -14.06 -3.58 0.78
C ALA A 97 -12.84 -4.52 0.73
N ARG A 98 -11.66 -3.98 0.35
CA ARG A 98 -10.45 -4.81 0.23
C ARG A 98 -10.03 -5.43 1.57
N SER A 99 -9.96 -4.65 2.63
CA SER A 99 -9.48 -5.14 3.93
C SER A 99 -10.43 -6.17 4.55
N ARG A 100 -11.76 -5.99 4.39
CA ARG A 100 -12.76 -6.94 4.85
C ARG A 100 -12.64 -8.27 4.12
N LEU A 101 -12.52 -8.25 2.80
CA LEU A 101 -12.39 -9.47 2.00
C LEU A 101 -11.06 -10.18 2.26
N MET A 102 -9.97 -9.42 2.36
CA MET A 102 -8.65 -9.96 2.67
C MET A 102 -8.59 -10.60 4.06
N ALA A 103 -9.29 -10.04 5.06
CA ALA A 103 -9.34 -10.62 6.40
C ALA A 103 -9.89 -12.06 6.40
N GLY A 104 -10.78 -12.42 5.45
CA GLY A 104 -11.25 -13.79 5.24
C GLY A 104 -10.18 -14.76 4.72
N LEU A 105 -9.02 -14.26 4.34
CA LEU A 105 -7.87 -15.02 3.85
C LEU A 105 -6.69 -15.00 4.84
N ALA A 106 -6.91 -14.52 6.07
CA ALA A 106 -5.89 -14.55 7.11
C ALA A 106 -5.32 -15.96 7.28
N ASP A 107 -4.03 -16.04 7.56
CA ASP A 107 -3.27 -17.28 7.81
C ASP A 107 -3.21 -18.29 6.61
N LYS A 108 -3.71 -17.92 5.44
CA LYS A 108 -3.64 -18.79 4.25
C LYS A 108 -2.34 -18.72 3.46
N GLY A 109 -1.32 -18.05 4.00
CA GLY A 109 -0.03 -17.95 3.37
C GLY A 109 0.97 -17.22 4.26
N ALA A 110 2.13 -16.94 3.72
CA ALA A 110 3.18 -16.22 4.40
C ALA A 110 3.89 -15.25 3.45
N VAL A 111 4.63 -14.32 4.06
CA VAL A 111 5.40 -13.28 3.37
C VAL A 111 6.82 -13.27 3.90
N ALA A 112 7.81 -13.16 3.03
CA ALA A 112 9.20 -13.00 3.42
C ALA A 112 9.88 -11.85 2.66
N LEU A 113 10.71 -11.09 3.38
CA LEU A 113 11.65 -10.14 2.82
C LEU A 113 12.97 -10.84 2.56
N LEU A 114 13.53 -10.62 1.37
CA LEU A 114 14.87 -11.06 0.98
C LEU A 114 15.75 -9.87 0.62
N GLU A 115 17.00 -9.90 1.05
CA GLU A 115 18.03 -8.98 0.59
C GLU A 115 18.66 -9.53 -0.70
N LEU A 116 17.85 -9.49 -1.77
CA LEU A 116 18.17 -9.91 -3.12
C LEU A 116 17.46 -9.01 -4.12
N ASP A 117 18.11 -8.78 -5.26
CA ASP A 117 17.45 -8.16 -6.41
C ASP A 117 16.34 -9.05 -7.01
N ALA A 118 15.55 -8.45 -7.90
CA ALA A 118 14.40 -9.13 -8.49
C ALA A 118 14.79 -10.37 -9.30
N VAL A 119 15.85 -10.28 -10.13
CA VAL A 119 16.27 -11.36 -11.02
C VAL A 119 16.77 -12.56 -10.23
N ALA A 120 17.62 -12.30 -9.23
CA ALA A 120 18.12 -13.37 -8.35
C ALA A 120 17.00 -13.99 -7.51
N THR A 121 16.04 -13.16 -7.04
CA THR A 121 14.88 -13.66 -6.30
C THR A 121 13.99 -14.53 -7.17
N GLU A 122 13.65 -14.10 -8.39
CA GLU A 122 12.84 -14.89 -9.34
C GLU A 122 13.50 -16.24 -9.67
N ALA A 123 14.83 -16.25 -9.86
CA ALA A 123 15.58 -17.47 -10.08
C ALA A 123 15.55 -18.40 -8.85
N LEU A 124 15.68 -17.83 -7.65
CA LEU A 124 15.68 -18.60 -6.40
C LEU A 124 14.31 -19.24 -6.13
N ILE A 125 13.21 -18.48 -6.29
CA ILE A 125 11.86 -18.97 -6.00
C ILE A 125 11.33 -19.96 -7.05
N ALA A 126 11.96 -20.08 -8.22
CA ALA A 126 11.53 -21.02 -9.27
C ALA A 126 11.51 -22.48 -8.78
N GLY A 127 12.31 -22.82 -7.76
CA GLY A 127 12.31 -24.13 -7.12
C GLY A 127 11.22 -24.35 -6.04
N TYR A 128 10.41 -23.32 -5.74
CA TYR A 128 9.43 -23.36 -4.64
C TYR A 128 8.01 -23.14 -5.16
N PRO A 129 7.19 -24.19 -5.25
CA PRO A 129 5.85 -24.09 -5.82
C PRO A 129 4.96 -23.08 -5.10
N GLY A 130 4.28 -22.25 -5.87
CA GLY A 130 3.32 -21.26 -5.36
C GLY A 130 3.93 -19.98 -4.79
N LEU A 131 5.26 -19.85 -4.74
CA LEU A 131 5.89 -18.58 -4.41
C LEU A 131 5.91 -17.64 -5.61
N THR A 132 5.66 -16.36 -5.32
CA THR A 132 5.77 -15.27 -6.28
C THR A 132 6.43 -14.07 -5.62
N VAL A 133 7.10 -13.22 -6.41
CA VAL A 133 7.47 -11.89 -5.95
C VAL A 133 6.19 -11.09 -5.76
N SER A 134 5.92 -10.65 -4.54
CA SER A 134 4.77 -9.83 -4.18
C SER A 134 5.08 -8.33 -4.19
N VAL A 135 6.34 -7.97 -3.91
CA VAL A 135 6.80 -6.58 -3.96
C VAL A 135 8.22 -6.50 -4.52
N TYR A 136 8.40 -5.69 -5.54
CA TYR A 136 9.69 -5.18 -6.00
C TYR A 136 9.99 -3.91 -5.20
N SER A 137 10.64 -4.08 -4.03
CA SER A 137 10.77 -3.01 -3.05
C SER A 137 11.87 -2.02 -3.41
N SER A 138 13.07 -2.51 -3.68
CA SER A 138 14.24 -1.75 -4.12
C SER A 138 15.14 -2.61 -5.01
N PRO A 139 16.20 -2.07 -5.62
CA PRO A 139 17.18 -2.87 -6.36
C PRO A 139 17.88 -3.95 -5.54
N ARG A 140 17.82 -3.85 -4.21
CA ARG A 140 18.48 -4.78 -3.27
C ARG A 140 17.54 -5.62 -2.46
N HIS A 141 16.22 -5.32 -2.48
CA HIS A 141 15.24 -5.98 -1.63
C HIS A 141 14.01 -6.34 -2.42
N THR A 142 13.58 -7.59 -2.28
CA THR A 142 12.30 -8.07 -2.77
C THR A 142 11.47 -8.70 -1.65
N VAL A 143 10.16 -8.71 -1.83
CA VAL A 143 9.25 -9.44 -0.96
C VAL A 143 8.61 -10.56 -1.75
N VAL A 144 8.63 -11.74 -1.20
CA VAL A 144 7.98 -12.93 -1.76
C VAL A 144 6.83 -13.34 -0.89
N ALA A 145 5.79 -13.92 -1.49
CA ALA A 145 4.64 -14.42 -0.77
C ALA A 145 4.10 -15.69 -1.44
N GLY A 146 3.41 -16.51 -0.66
CA GLY A 146 2.80 -17.76 -1.11
C GLY A 146 2.49 -18.71 0.04
N PRO A 147 2.41 -20.02 -0.21
CA PRO A 147 2.17 -21.02 0.82
C PRO A 147 3.21 -20.94 1.94
N ALA A 148 2.76 -21.03 3.20
CA ALA A 148 3.62 -20.81 4.37
C ALA A 148 4.82 -21.77 4.41
N GLU A 149 4.60 -23.05 4.07
CA GLU A 149 5.66 -24.06 4.03
C GLU A 149 6.74 -23.73 2.98
N SER A 150 6.33 -23.25 1.80
CA SER A 150 7.27 -22.84 0.75
C SER A 150 8.08 -21.59 1.15
N VAL A 151 7.45 -20.64 1.85
CA VAL A 151 8.13 -19.46 2.39
C VAL A 151 9.16 -19.86 3.45
N ASP A 152 8.83 -20.76 4.37
CA ASP A 152 9.74 -21.21 5.42
C ASP A 152 10.92 -21.99 4.84
N ALA A 153 10.67 -22.86 3.85
CA ALA A 153 11.71 -23.58 3.14
C ALA A 153 12.66 -22.63 2.38
N LEU A 154 12.10 -21.60 1.71
CA LEU A 154 12.89 -20.57 1.05
C LEU A 154 13.79 -19.81 2.03
N ILE A 155 13.25 -19.40 3.19
CA ILE A 155 14.03 -18.70 4.22
C ILE A 155 15.19 -19.57 4.71
N ALA A 156 14.96 -20.88 4.94
CA ALA A 156 16.00 -21.79 5.37
C ALA A 156 17.12 -21.91 4.31
N ALA A 157 16.74 -22.13 3.04
CA ALA A 157 17.71 -22.25 1.95
C ALA A 157 18.47 -20.94 1.66
N ALA A 158 17.82 -19.78 1.80
CA ALA A 158 18.48 -18.47 1.68
C ALA A 158 19.56 -18.30 2.75
N ARG A 159 19.25 -18.69 4.00
CA ARG A 159 20.22 -18.61 5.12
C ARG A 159 21.45 -19.51 4.90
N GLU A 160 21.28 -20.71 4.35
CA GLU A 160 22.38 -21.60 4.00
C GLU A 160 23.32 -20.99 2.95
N GLN A 161 22.80 -20.10 2.11
CA GLN A 161 23.55 -19.35 1.11
C GLN A 161 24.05 -17.97 1.61
N ASN A 162 23.94 -17.69 2.92
CA ASN A 162 24.25 -16.41 3.54
C ASN A 162 23.45 -15.22 2.97
N ILE A 163 22.25 -15.49 2.45
CA ILE A 163 21.31 -14.46 1.99
C ILE A 163 20.41 -14.09 3.17
N PHE A 164 20.30 -12.80 3.45
CA PHE A 164 19.36 -12.35 4.48
C PHE A 164 17.93 -12.58 4.02
N ALA A 165 17.20 -13.35 4.79
CA ALA A 165 15.78 -13.61 4.59
C ALA A 165 15.05 -13.71 5.94
N ARG A 166 13.89 -13.07 6.03
CA ARG A 166 13.05 -13.14 7.23
C ARG A 166 11.57 -13.11 6.91
N ARG A 167 10.77 -13.78 7.71
CA ARG A 167 9.31 -13.63 7.68
C ARG A 167 8.91 -12.20 8.01
N VAL A 168 7.93 -11.69 7.27
CA VAL A 168 7.25 -10.43 7.57
C VAL A 168 5.95 -10.76 8.30
N ASN A 169 5.68 -10.04 9.40
CA ASN A 169 4.44 -10.22 10.14
C ASN A 169 3.29 -9.54 9.37
N MET A 170 2.70 -10.27 8.44
CA MET A 170 1.51 -9.88 7.68
C MET A 170 0.47 -10.97 7.78
N GLU A 171 -0.77 -10.58 8.05
CA GLU A 171 -1.90 -11.50 8.20
C GLU A 171 -2.28 -12.20 6.88
N VAL A 172 -1.98 -11.59 5.74
CA VAL A 172 -2.42 -12.04 4.42
C VAL A 172 -1.28 -11.96 3.42
N ALA A 173 -1.09 -13.03 2.65
CA ALA A 173 -0.14 -13.08 1.54
C ALA A 173 -0.73 -12.41 0.28
N SER A 174 -0.95 -11.10 0.36
CA SER A 174 -1.47 -10.29 -0.75
C SER A 174 -0.50 -10.25 -1.94
N HIS A 175 -1.01 -9.79 -3.08
CA HIS A 175 -0.25 -9.69 -4.34
C HIS A 175 0.20 -11.06 -4.87
N THR A 176 -0.61 -12.09 -4.64
CA THR A 176 -0.41 -13.48 -5.11
C THR A 176 -1.71 -14.09 -5.60
N ALA A 177 -1.63 -15.30 -6.18
CA ALA A 177 -2.82 -16.07 -6.57
C ALA A 177 -3.72 -16.46 -5.39
N LEU A 178 -3.25 -16.36 -4.15
CA LEU A 178 -4.06 -16.58 -2.95
C LEU A 178 -5.20 -15.54 -2.82
N MET A 179 -5.11 -14.43 -3.55
CA MET A 179 -6.18 -13.41 -3.60
C MET A 179 -7.30 -13.74 -4.58
N ASP A 180 -7.10 -14.67 -5.51
CA ASP A 180 -8.08 -14.99 -6.57
C ASP A 180 -9.51 -15.23 -6.05
N PRO A 181 -9.72 -15.91 -4.92
CA PRO A 181 -11.07 -16.18 -4.41
C PRO A 181 -11.91 -14.94 -4.07
N ILE A 182 -11.28 -13.81 -3.77
CA ILE A 182 -12.00 -12.58 -3.37
C ILE A 182 -12.17 -11.55 -4.50
N LEU A 183 -11.50 -11.74 -5.64
CA LEU A 183 -11.43 -10.72 -6.70
C LEU A 183 -12.79 -10.41 -7.33
N GLY A 184 -13.63 -11.43 -7.51
CA GLY A 184 -14.99 -11.26 -8.05
C GLY A 184 -15.89 -10.44 -7.14
N GLU A 185 -15.85 -10.72 -5.84
CA GLU A 185 -16.62 -9.98 -4.84
C GLU A 185 -16.09 -8.54 -4.68
N LEU A 186 -14.77 -8.37 -4.68
CA LEU A 186 -14.15 -7.05 -4.65
C LEU A 186 -14.58 -6.20 -5.84
N ARG A 187 -14.54 -6.74 -7.06
CA ARG A 187 -15.02 -6.04 -8.27
C ARG A 187 -16.49 -5.60 -8.12
N THR A 188 -17.32 -6.48 -7.62
CA THR A 188 -18.75 -6.19 -7.42
C THR A 188 -18.96 -5.10 -6.37
N ALA A 189 -18.27 -5.16 -5.24
CA ALA A 189 -18.35 -4.17 -4.17
C ALA A 189 -17.89 -2.77 -4.63
N LEU A 190 -16.99 -2.70 -5.61
CA LEU A 190 -16.42 -1.45 -6.13
C LEU A 190 -17.03 -0.99 -7.46
N ALA A 191 -18.03 -1.68 -8.01
CA ALA A 191 -18.66 -1.34 -9.29
C ALA A 191 -19.29 0.08 -9.34
N GLY A 192 -19.62 0.65 -8.17
CA GLY A 192 -20.21 1.99 -8.06
C GLY A 192 -19.19 3.14 -7.94
N LEU A 193 -17.88 2.87 -8.06
CA LEU A 193 -16.87 3.93 -8.09
C LEU A 193 -17.00 4.80 -9.34
N SER A 194 -16.79 6.11 -9.18
CA SER A 194 -16.84 7.09 -10.27
C SER A 194 -15.52 7.89 -10.33
N PRO A 195 -14.40 7.22 -10.64
CA PRO A 195 -13.09 7.87 -10.62
C PRO A 195 -12.97 8.96 -11.67
N ARG A 196 -12.20 9.98 -11.35
CA ARG A 196 -11.90 11.13 -12.22
C ARG A 196 -10.46 11.04 -12.71
N ALA A 197 -10.14 11.85 -13.70
CA ALA A 197 -8.73 12.05 -14.05
C ALA A 197 -7.99 12.69 -12.85
N PRO A 198 -6.82 12.16 -12.47
CA PRO A 198 -6.02 12.75 -11.40
C PRO A 198 -5.57 14.17 -11.79
N ARG A 199 -5.51 15.07 -10.82
CA ARG A 199 -5.09 16.48 -11.00
C ARG A 199 -3.57 16.62 -10.96
N ILE A 200 -2.89 15.70 -10.32
CA ILE A 200 -1.43 15.60 -10.25
C ILE A 200 -1.00 14.20 -10.68
N PRO A 201 0.20 14.04 -11.23
CA PRO A 201 0.73 12.75 -11.65
C PRO A 201 0.68 11.70 -10.55
N VAL A 202 0.31 10.47 -10.91
CA VAL A 202 0.38 9.30 -10.02
C VAL A 202 1.33 8.29 -10.62
N PHE A 203 2.44 8.01 -9.98
CA PHE A 203 3.32 6.91 -10.33
C PHE A 203 2.80 5.64 -9.65
N GLY A 204 2.05 4.84 -10.38
CA GLY A 204 1.42 3.65 -9.81
C GLY A 204 2.34 2.45 -9.79
N THR A 205 2.00 1.50 -8.93
CA THR A 205 2.78 0.29 -8.70
C THR A 205 2.14 -0.96 -9.31
N VAL A 206 0.96 -0.84 -9.92
CA VAL A 206 0.27 -1.93 -10.63
C VAL A 206 0.84 -2.05 -12.05
N GLU A 207 1.16 -3.28 -12.48
CA GLU A 207 1.65 -3.56 -13.84
C GLU A 207 0.61 -3.17 -14.91
N ASN A 208 1.09 -2.64 -16.05
CA ASN A 208 0.28 -2.18 -17.17
C ASN A 208 -0.73 -1.06 -16.85
N ALA A 209 -0.53 -0.36 -15.75
CA ALA A 209 -1.31 0.83 -15.46
C ALA A 209 -0.85 1.98 -16.39
N ASP A 210 -1.47 2.11 -17.56
CA ASP A 210 -1.25 3.20 -18.51
C ASP A 210 -1.45 4.58 -17.88
N ALA A 211 -0.90 5.62 -18.52
CA ALA A 211 -1.11 7.02 -18.15
C ALA A 211 -2.60 7.43 -18.09
N ALA A 212 -3.50 6.64 -18.72
CA ALA A 212 -4.95 6.75 -18.62
C ALA A 212 -5.54 5.95 -17.44
N ARG A 213 -4.82 5.84 -16.31
CA ARG A 213 -5.28 5.09 -15.13
C ARG A 213 -6.66 5.54 -14.71
N ARG A 214 -7.56 4.57 -14.73
CA ARG A 214 -8.89 4.72 -14.14
C ARG A 214 -8.85 3.98 -12.83
N PHE A 215 -8.86 4.62 -11.71
CA PHE A 215 -8.93 4.00 -10.37
C PHE A 215 -10.31 3.37 -10.13
N ASP A 216 -10.77 2.58 -11.11
CA ASP A 216 -12.03 1.84 -11.09
C ASP A 216 -11.90 0.48 -10.39
N ALA A 217 -12.97 -0.30 -10.39
CA ALA A 217 -13.00 -1.60 -9.73
C ALA A 217 -11.93 -2.56 -10.27
N ASP A 218 -11.67 -2.54 -11.59
CA ASP A 218 -10.66 -3.43 -12.19
C ASP A 218 -9.23 -3.04 -11.78
N TYR A 219 -8.97 -1.74 -11.63
CA TYR A 219 -7.69 -1.27 -11.08
C TYR A 219 -7.46 -1.80 -9.67
N TRP A 220 -8.45 -1.71 -8.79
CA TRP A 220 -8.30 -2.17 -7.40
C TRP A 220 -8.23 -3.69 -7.27
N VAL A 221 -8.87 -4.42 -8.15
CA VAL A 221 -8.69 -5.87 -8.30
C VAL A 221 -7.24 -6.19 -8.68
N ALA A 222 -6.69 -5.49 -9.68
CA ALA A 222 -5.30 -5.64 -10.08
C ALA A 222 -4.31 -5.22 -8.97
N ASN A 223 -4.62 -4.15 -8.23
CA ASN A 223 -3.81 -3.70 -7.09
C ASN A 223 -3.69 -4.76 -5.99
N VAL A 224 -4.76 -5.48 -5.68
CA VAL A 224 -4.74 -6.55 -4.66
C VAL A 224 -4.01 -7.80 -5.15
N ARG A 225 -4.15 -8.11 -6.45
CA ARG A 225 -3.69 -9.37 -7.05
C ARG A 225 -2.26 -9.35 -7.54
N ASN A 226 -1.84 -8.25 -8.19
CA ASN A 226 -0.56 -8.17 -8.88
C ASN A 226 0.56 -7.69 -7.96
N PRO A 227 1.83 -8.01 -8.28
CA PRO A 227 2.98 -7.51 -7.55
C PRO A 227 3.02 -5.98 -7.47
N VAL A 228 3.48 -5.47 -6.34
CA VAL A 228 3.73 -4.04 -6.15
C VAL A 228 5.08 -3.68 -6.78
N ARG A 229 5.08 -2.88 -7.83
CA ARG A 229 6.28 -2.43 -8.54
C ARG A 229 6.79 -1.10 -7.98
N PHE A 230 7.11 -1.10 -6.68
CA PHE A 230 7.46 0.13 -5.98
C PHE A 230 8.77 0.73 -6.46
N SER A 231 9.81 -0.09 -6.60
CA SER A 231 11.12 0.38 -7.11
C SER A 231 11.00 1.02 -8.49
N GLN A 232 10.18 0.44 -9.39
CA GLN A 232 9.98 1.00 -10.72
C GLN A 232 9.23 2.34 -10.69
N ALA A 233 8.24 2.47 -9.79
CA ALA A 233 7.50 3.72 -9.61
C ALA A 233 8.39 4.83 -9.04
N VAL A 234 9.24 4.48 -8.06
CA VAL A 234 10.23 5.43 -7.48
C VAL A 234 11.26 5.84 -8.50
N ALA A 235 11.82 4.91 -9.28
CA ALA A 235 12.79 5.22 -10.33
C ALA A 235 12.19 6.16 -11.40
N ALA A 236 10.95 5.90 -11.83
CA ALA A 236 10.26 6.76 -12.77
C ALA A 236 10.01 8.17 -12.20
N ALA A 237 9.60 8.27 -10.95
CA ALA A 237 9.42 9.56 -10.28
C ALA A 237 10.76 10.28 -10.05
N GLY A 238 11.82 9.56 -9.71
CA GLY A 238 13.16 10.11 -9.46
C GLY A 238 13.78 10.79 -10.69
N ALA A 239 13.37 10.39 -11.90
CA ALA A 239 13.80 11.06 -13.13
C ALA A 239 13.28 12.52 -13.24
N GLU A 240 12.23 12.88 -12.51
CA GLU A 240 11.58 14.18 -12.59
C GLU A 240 11.55 14.94 -11.26
N HIS A 241 11.72 14.23 -10.12
CA HIS A 241 11.55 14.77 -8.78
C HIS A 241 12.74 14.44 -7.87
N GLY A 242 13.26 15.44 -7.17
CA GLY A 242 14.45 15.30 -6.28
C GLY A 242 14.13 15.20 -4.79
N THR A 243 12.86 15.39 -4.40
CA THR A 243 12.45 15.35 -2.98
C THR A 243 11.28 14.40 -2.78
N PHE A 244 11.42 13.46 -1.84
CA PHE A 244 10.40 12.49 -1.50
C PHE A 244 10.03 12.62 -0.02
N ILE A 245 8.74 12.71 0.26
CA ILE A 245 8.19 12.79 1.62
C ILE A 245 7.29 11.59 1.84
N GLU A 246 7.67 10.73 2.78
CA GLU A 246 6.83 9.61 3.19
C GLU A 246 5.73 10.07 4.14
N ILE A 247 4.49 9.90 3.75
CA ILE A 247 3.31 10.22 4.56
C ILE A 247 2.85 8.95 5.28
N SER A 248 3.41 8.73 6.45
CA SER A 248 3.15 7.55 7.28
C SER A 248 3.45 7.84 8.77
N PRO A 249 2.83 7.11 9.72
CA PRO A 249 3.18 7.24 11.14
C PRO A 249 4.60 6.73 11.45
N HIS A 250 5.16 5.87 10.60
CA HIS A 250 6.52 5.33 10.71
C HIS A 250 7.19 5.28 9.33
N PRO A 251 8.50 5.58 9.23
CA PRO A 251 9.23 5.57 7.96
C PRO A 251 9.55 4.13 7.52
N VAL A 252 8.64 3.49 6.82
CA VAL A 252 8.78 2.10 6.36
C VAL A 252 9.30 1.99 4.92
N LEU A 253 9.15 3.04 4.11
CA LEU A 253 9.51 3.05 2.70
C LEU A 253 10.74 3.91 2.38
N THR A 254 11.15 4.79 3.28
CA THR A 254 12.26 5.74 3.09
C THR A 254 13.55 5.05 2.62
N ARG A 255 13.89 3.89 3.22
CA ARG A 255 15.08 3.13 2.82
C ARG A 255 14.95 2.62 1.38
N ALA A 256 13.80 2.07 1.00
CA ALA A 256 13.58 1.56 -0.35
C ALA A 256 13.62 2.69 -1.41
N VAL A 257 13.13 3.88 -1.06
CA VAL A 257 13.24 5.09 -1.89
C VAL A 257 14.71 5.45 -2.09
N SER A 258 15.48 5.61 -0.99
CA SER A 258 16.92 5.96 -1.07
C SER A 258 17.71 4.95 -1.89
N GLU A 259 17.56 3.65 -1.61
CA GLU A 259 18.26 2.59 -2.36
C GLU A 259 17.92 2.60 -3.86
N THR A 260 16.69 2.96 -4.20
CA THR A 260 16.27 3.03 -5.61
C THR A 260 16.86 4.25 -6.31
N LEU A 261 16.79 5.42 -5.68
CA LEU A 261 17.34 6.65 -6.25
C LEU A 261 18.86 6.55 -6.41
N GLU A 262 19.59 6.07 -5.38
CA GLU A 262 21.03 5.87 -5.43
C GLU A 262 21.50 4.87 -6.51
N PHE A 263 20.62 3.94 -6.92
CA PHE A 263 20.94 2.94 -7.94
C PHE A 263 20.81 3.47 -9.36
N PHE A 264 19.91 4.44 -9.58
CA PHE A 264 19.61 4.99 -10.89
C PHE A 264 20.23 6.38 -11.14
N ASP A 265 20.88 6.98 -10.12
CA ASP A 265 21.74 8.17 -10.26
C ASP A 265 23.10 7.79 -10.89
#